data_b9ed3f6e36bfc3624836f8ae148db434
#
_entry.id   b9ed3f6e36bfc3624836f8ae148db434
#
_cell.length_a   1.000
_cell.length_b   1.000
_cell.length_c   1.000
_cell.angle_alpha   90.00
_cell.angle_beta   90.00
_cell.angle_gamma   90.00
#
_symmetry.space_group_name_H-M   'P 1'
#
loop_
_entity.id
_entity.type
_entity.pdbx_description
1 polymer ?
#
loop_
_entity_poly.entity_id
_entity_poly.type
_entity_poly.pdbx_seq_one_letter_code
_entity_poly.pdbx_strand_id
1 'polypeptide(L)'
;MAKPKIILMDEPSMGLSPMLVKEVFDIIRKLNKELGITILLVEQNAKLALNLSSRSYIMENGKIVMEGRSEDLIENEDVKEFYLGGGNDNRKSFKDLKSYKRRKRWL
;
A
#
# COMPACT_ATOMS: atom_id res chain seq x y z
N MET A 1 -30.22 5.90 -4.73
CA MET A 1 -29.75 6.00 -4.72
C MET A 1 -28.63 5.82 -4.69
N ALA A 2 -27.98 6.05 -5.25
CA ALA A 2 -26.70 5.72 -5.32
C ALA A 2 -25.92 6.34 -4.30
N LYS A 3 -25.84 5.75 -3.24
CA LYS A 3 -25.04 6.23 -2.28
C LYS A 3 -23.71 5.73 -2.45
N PRO A 4 -22.64 6.46 -2.16
CA PRO A 4 -21.29 6.00 -2.24
C PRO A 4 -21.16 4.85 -1.28
N LYS A 5 -20.48 3.86 -1.69
CA LYS A 5 -20.25 2.71 -0.85
C LYS A 5 -18.78 2.54 -0.60
N ILE A 6 -18.47 1.96 0.54
CA ILE A 6 -17.11 1.66 0.89
C ILE A 6 -16.99 0.17 1.05
N ILE A 7 -16.01 -0.39 0.39
CA ILE A 7 -15.74 -1.81 0.50
C ILE A 7 -14.40 -1.99 1.18
N LEU A 8 -14.37 -2.83 2.19
CA LEU A 8 -13.13 -3.13 2.89
C LEU A 8 -12.60 -4.46 2.38
N MET A 9 -11.37 -4.46 1.90
CA MET A 9 -10.73 -5.67 1.41
C MET A 9 -9.46 -5.90 2.19
N ASP A 10 -9.41 -7.03 2.87
CA ASP A 10 -8.29 -7.35 3.74
C ASP A 10 -7.42 -8.40 3.09
N GLU A 11 -6.26 -7.97 2.60
CA GLU A 11 -5.27 -8.82 1.96
C GLU A 11 -5.85 -9.74 0.89
N PRO A 12 -6.50 -9.14 -0.10
CA PRO A 12 -7.15 -9.95 -1.13
C PRO A 12 -6.19 -10.76 -1.99
N SER A 13 -4.92 -10.44 -1.99
CA SER A 13 -3.97 -11.18 -2.80
C SER A 13 -3.35 -12.38 -2.07
N MET A 14 -3.62 -12.49 -0.78
CA MET A 14 -2.98 -13.55 0.00
C MET A 14 -3.38 -14.92 -0.49
N GLY A 15 -2.38 -15.76 -0.72
CA GLY A 15 -2.64 -17.13 -1.15
C GLY A 15 -2.95 -17.30 -2.61
N LEU A 16 -2.93 -16.23 -3.39
CA LEU A 16 -3.24 -16.34 -4.80
C LEU A 16 -1.98 -16.37 -5.65
N SER A 17 -2.08 -17.03 -6.79
CA SER A 17 -0.98 -17.02 -7.75
C SER A 17 -0.85 -15.64 -8.35
N PRO A 18 0.31 -15.31 -8.92
CA PRO A 18 0.49 -13.99 -9.51
C PRO A 18 -0.56 -13.64 -10.56
N MET A 19 -0.97 -14.63 -11.34
CA MET A 19 -1.96 -14.39 -12.35
C MET A 19 -3.30 -14.02 -11.74
N LEU A 20 -3.70 -14.71 -10.69
CA LEU A 20 -4.96 -14.42 -10.03
C LEU A 20 -4.91 -13.09 -9.30
N VAL A 21 -3.76 -12.75 -8.76
CA VAL A 21 -3.60 -11.46 -8.11
C VAL A 21 -3.88 -10.34 -9.09
N LYS A 22 -3.36 -10.49 -10.29
CA LYS A 22 -3.56 -9.48 -11.30
C LYS A 22 -5.05 -9.34 -11.64
N GLU A 23 -5.72 -10.47 -11.78
CA GLU A 23 -7.13 -10.44 -12.11
C GLU A 23 -7.97 -9.78 -11.01
N VAL A 24 -7.65 -10.12 -9.77
CA VAL A 24 -8.38 -9.53 -8.66
C VAL A 24 -8.17 -8.03 -8.62
N PHE A 25 -6.95 -7.59 -8.82
CA PHE A 25 -6.68 -6.16 -8.77
C PHE A 25 -7.28 -5.41 -9.94
N ASP A 26 -7.41 -6.06 -11.09
CA ASP A 26 -8.10 -5.45 -12.20
C ASP A 26 -9.57 -5.22 -11.86
N ILE A 27 -10.16 -6.19 -11.18
CA ILE A 27 -11.55 -6.07 -10.77
C ILE A 27 -11.70 -4.93 -9.77
N ILE A 28 -10.78 -4.85 -8.81
CA ILE A 28 -10.82 -3.79 -7.81
C ILE A 28 -10.73 -2.42 -8.50
N ARG A 29 -9.85 -2.33 -9.47
CA ARG A 29 -9.69 -1.07 -10.18
C ARG A 29 -10.96 -0.69 -10.92
N LYS A 30 -11.62 -1.65 -11.52
CA LYS A 30 -12.86 -1.37 -12.21
C LYS A 30 -13.97 -0.95 -11.27
N LEU A 31 -14.07 -1.61 -10.12
CA LEU A 31 -15.08 -1.23 -9.15
C LEU A 31 -14.92 0.21 -8.73
N ASN A 32 -13.69 0.61 -8.54
CA ASN A 32 -13.44 1.96 -8.10
C ASN A 32 -13.66 2.98 -9.21
N LYS A 33 -13.10 2.74 -10.37
CA LYS A 33 -13.18 3.71 -11.44
C LYS A 33 -14.50 3.75 -12.17
N GLU A 34 -15.07 2.61 -12.42
CA GLU A 34 -16.30 2.59 -13.20
C GLU A 34 -17.56 2.73 -12.37
N LEU A 35 -17.54 2.17 -11.19
CA LEU A 35 -18.72 2.24 -10.33
C LEU A 35 -18.60 3.28 -9.23
N GLY A 36 -17.44 3.92 -9.12
CA GLY A 36 -17.27 4.96 -8.11
C GLY A 36 -17.27 4.46 -6.68
N ILE A 37 -16.96 3.20 -6.49
CA ILE A 37 -16.94 2.64 -5.15
C ILE A 37 -15.61 2.96 -4.47
N THR A 38 -15.68 3.45 -3.24
CA THR A 38 -14.47 3.71 -2.47
C THR A 38 -14.02 2.41 -1.85
N ILE A 39 -12.75 2.10 -2.00
CA ILE A 39 -12.21 0.84 -1.52
C ILE A 39 -11.09 1.10 -0.52
N LEU A 40 -11.23 0.50 0.65
CA LEU A 40 -10.16 0.52 1.65
C LEU A 40 -9.46 -0.81 1.55
N LEU A 41 -8.25 -0.79 1.08
CA LEU A 41 -7.50 -2.00 0.81
C LEU A 41 -6.38 -2.17 1.82
N VAL A 42 -6.34 -3.31 2.47
CA VAL A 42 -5.24 -3.66 3.37
C VAL A 42 -4.42 -4.72 2.66
N GLU A 43 -3.15 -4.43 2.45
CA GLU A 43 -2.32 -5.32 1.66
C GLU A 43 -0.89 -5.33 2.16
N GLN A 44 -0.32 -6.49 2.33
CA GLN A 44 1.06 -6.59 2.74
C GLN A 44 2.02 -6.29 1.61
N ASN A 45 1.61 -6.57 0.41
CA ASN A 45 2.46 -6.31 -0.74
C ASN A 45 2.38 -4.83 -1.09
N ALA A 46 3.36 -4.09 -0.63
CA ALA A 46 3.36 -2.64 -0.79
C ALA A 46 3.34 -2.21 -2.26
N LYS A 47 4.06 -2.94 -3.08
CA LYS A 47 4.11 -2.58 -4.49
C LYS A 47 2.75 -2.64 -5.14
N LEU A 48 2.00 -3.70 -4.84
CA LEU A 48 0.67 -3.83 -5.40
C LEU A 48 -0.26 -2.76 -4.88
N ALA A 49 -0.22 -2.52 -3.57
CA ALA A 49 -1.12 -1.56 -2.98
C ALA A 49 -0.84 -0.14 -3.47
N LEU A 50 0.42 0.23 -3.54
CA LEU A 50 0.77 1.56 -3.97
C LEU A 50 0.45 1.81 -5.43
N ASN A 51 0.59 0.79 -6.25
CA ASN A 51 0.29 0.95 -7.66
C ASN A 51 -1.20 1.00 -7.94
N LEU A 52 -1.99 0.48 -7.04
CA LEU A 52 -3.42 0.45 -7.24
C LEU A 52 -4.13 1.64 -6.63
N SER A 53 -3.67 2.10 -5.48
CA SER A 53 -4.38 3.10 -4.70
C SER A 53 -4.01 4.53 -5.07
N SER A 54 -4.89 5.46 -4.72
CA SER A 54 -4.59 6.87 -4.91
C SER A 54 -3.93 7.46 -3.67
N ARG A 55 -4.29 6.95 -2.50
CA ARG A 55 -3.70 7.41 -1.27
C ARG A 55 -3.38 6.22 -0.40
N SER A 56 -2.27 6.27 0.29
CA SER A 56 -1.80 5.13 1.06
C SER A 56 -1.32 5.50 2.44
N TYR A 57 -1.41 4.54 3.32
CA TYR A 57 -0.92 4.67 4.68
C TYR A 57 -0.04 3.45 4.92
N ILE A 58 1.18 3.69 5.37
CA ILE A 58 2.09 2.59 5.67
C ILE A 58 2.12 2.39 7.16
N MET A 59 1.86 1.18 7.59
CA MET A 59 1.78 0.87 9.01
C MET A 59 2.85 -0.11 9.43
N GLU A 60 3.34 0.10 10.64
CA GLU A 60 4.29 -0.83 11.25
C GLU A 60 3.91 -0.95 12.70
N ASN A 61 3.81 -2.18 13.18
CA ASN A 61 3.49 -2.43 14.58
C ASN A 61 2.25 -1.68 15.06
N GLY A 62 1.24 -1.67 14.22
CA GLY A 62 -0.02 -1.05 14.58
C GLY A 62 -0.04 0.46 14.52
N LYS A 63 1.00 1.06 13.97
CA LYS A 63 1.05 2.51 13.88
C LYS A 63 1.30 2.95 12.46
N ILE A 64 0.74 4.09 12.10
CA ILE A 64 0.96 4.65 10.78
C ILE A 64 2.28 5.39 10.82
N VAL A 65 3.23 4.96 9.99
CA VAL A 65 4.53 5.58 9.94
C VAL A 65 4.70 6.52 8.75
N MET A 66 3.89 6.37 7.73
CA MET A 66 3.92 7.27 6.58
C MET A 66 2.53 7.31 5.97
N GLU A 67 2.21 8.42 5.36
CA GLU A 67 0.97 8.53 4.64
C GLU A 67 1.11 9.57 3.56
N GLY A 68 0.29 9.47 2.53
CA GLY A 68 0.33 10.44 1.45
C GLY A 68 -0.25 9.86 0.18
N ARG A 69 -0.08 10.60 -0.90
CA ARG A 69 -0.54 10.12 -2.18
C ARG A 69 0.36 8.97 -2.60
N SER A 70 -0.25 7.95 -3.15
CA SER A 70 0.50 6.76 -3.52
C SER A 70 1.61 7.07 -4.50
N GLU A 71 1.36 7.96 -5.44
CA GLU A 71 2.40 8.29 -6.42
C GLU A 71 3.59 8.96 -5.76
N ASP A 72 3.39 9.71 -4.69
CA ASP A 72 4.49 10.32 -3.97
C ASP A 72 5.25 9.28 -3.17
N LEU A 73 4.52 8.36 -2.57
CA LEU A 73 5.16 7.33 -1.77
C LEU A 73 5.99 6.39 -2.63
N ILE A 74 5.52 6.10 -3.84
CA ILE A 74 6.28 5.25 -4.73
C ILE A 74 7.63 5.87 -5.06
N GLU A 75 7.68 7.20 -5.15
CA GLU A 75 8.91 7.88 -5.47
C GLU A 75 9.80 8.10 -4.26
N ASN A 76 9.29 7.87 -3.07
CA ASN A 76 10.06 8.07 -1.87
C ASN A 76 11.15 7.01 -1.78
N GLU A 77 12.38 7.45 -1.56
CA GLU A 77 13.50 6.53 -1.54
C GLU A 77 13.44 5.52 -0.43
N ASP A 78 12.97 5.93 0.73
CA ASP A 78 12.82 5.01 1.84
C ASP A 78 11.82 3.93 1.51
N VAL A 79 10.72 4.31 0.89
CA VAL A 79 9.70 3.35 0.51
C VAL A 79 10.25 2.38 -0.52
N LYS A 80 10.97 2.89 -1.51
CA LYS A 80 11.55 2.03 -2.52
C LYS A 80 12.50 1.02 -1.92
N GLU A 81 13.31 1.49 -1.03
CA GLU A 81 14.33 0.64 -0.46
C GLU A 81 13.77 -0.41 0.47
N PHE A 82 12.84 -0.05 1.30
CA PHE A 82 12.38 -0.94 2.37
C PHE A 82 11.06 -1.66 2.10
N TYR A 83 10.26 -1.15 1.22
CA TYR A 83 8.97 -1.79 0.98
C TYR A 83 8.75 -2.27 -0.44
N LEU A 84 9.50 -1.74 -1.38
CA LEU A 84 9.34 -2.15 -2.76
C LEU A 84 10.43 -3.10 -3.24
N GLY A 85 11.21 -3.61 -2.29
CA GLY A 85 12.18 -4.62 -2.63
C GLY A 85 13.45 -4.13 -3.28
N GLY A 86 13.76 -2.87 -3.07
CA GLY A 86 14.93 -2.31 -3.72
C GLY A 86 16.24 -2.67 -3.07
N GLY A 87 16.23 -3.14 -1.85
CA GLY A 87 17.48 -3.38 -1.17
C GLY A 87 17.59 -4.79 -0.67
N ASN A 88 18.81 -5.25 -0.60
CA ASN A 88 19.06 -6.58 -0.09
C ASN A 88 19.18 -6.61 1.40
N ASP A 89 19.43 -5.46 1.98
CA ASP A 89 19.64 -5.40 3.41
C ASP A 89 18.43 -4.93 4.17
N ASN A 90 17.29 -5.12 3.62
CA ASN A 90 16.09 -4.67 4.25
C ASN A 90 15.96 -5.06 5.70
N ARG A 91 16.23 -6.28 5.98
CA ARG A 91 16.09 -6.75 7.31
C ARG A 91 17.05 -6.12 8.25
N LYS A 92 18.24 -5.99 7.80
CA LYS A 92 19.27 -5.42 8.58
C LYS A 92 18.99 -4.01 8.97
N SER A 93 18.47 -3.23 8.09
CA SER A 93 18.20 -1.82 8.32
C SER A 93 16.85 -1.52 8.88
N PHE A 94 16.08 -2.52 9.10
CA PHE A 94 14.70 -2.31 9.49
C PHE A 94 14.54 -1.48 10.75
N LYS A 95 15.36 -1.72 11.74
CA LYS A 95 15.27 -0.97 12.96
C LYS A 95 15.65 0.49 12.77
N ASP A 96 16.68 0.71 12.02
CA ASP A 96 17.10 2.07 11.73
C ASP A 96 16.03 2.78 10.94
N LEU A 97 15.41 2.06 10.03
CA LEU A 97 14.35 2.61 9.25
C LEU A 97 13.22 3.12 10.12
N LYS A 98 12.83 2.36 11.09
CA LYS A 98 11.75 2.78 11.95
C LYS A 98 12.05 4.08 12.67
N SER A 99 13.25 4.20 13.20
CA SER A 99 13.62 5.42 13.86
C SER A 99 13.64 6.58 12.90
N TYR A 100 14.21 6.35 11.75
CA TYR A 100 14.35 7.38 10.75
C TYR A 100 12.99 7.86 10.26
N LYS A 101 12.11 6.95 9.99
CA LYS A 101 10.78 7.30 9.51
C LYS A 101 10.01 8.07 10.55
N ARG A 102 10.13 7.70 11.78
CA ARG A 102 9.44 8.38 12.82
C ARG A 102 9.86 9.81 12.87
N ARG A 103 11.15 10.06 12.81
CA ARG A 103 11.62 11.41 12.82
C ARG A 103 11.13 12.21 11.66
N LYS A 104 11.21 11.65 10.47
CA LYS A 104 10.76 12.35 9.29
C LYS A 104 9.30 12.67 9.37
N ARG A 105 8.55 11.75 9.85
CA ARG A 105 7.15 11.94 9.88
C ARG A 105 6.72 13.11 10.76
N TRP A 106 7.42 13.32 11.82
CA TRP A 106 7.04 14.37 12.74
C TRP A 106 7.67 15.71 12.50
N LEU A 107 8.48 15.78 11.52
CA LEU A 107 9.01 17.05 11.12
C LEU A 107 8.05 17.78 10.23
#